data_47817a4545ac842969ced476b921ebe8
#
_entry.id   47817a4545ac842969ced476b921ebe8
#
_cell.length_a   1.000
_cell.length_b   1.000
_cell.length_c   1.000
_cell.angle_alpha   90.00
_cell.angle_beta   90.00
_cell.angle_gamma   90.00
#
_symmetry.space_group_name_H-M   'P 1'
#
loop_
_entity.id
_entity.type
_entity.pdbx_description
1 polymer ?
#
loop_
_entity_poly.entity_id
_entity_poly.type
_entity_poly.pdbx_seq_one_letter_code
_entity_poly.pdbx_strand_id
1 'polypeptide(L)'
;MKTQFAVLAAATLISSSAFAAVPQYGTVDHSPVWPRAAEVAKSAWIESTTEKVTKLYSPKKWTFLTEVDGGFDKDNSCVVTARVTMLPFGTGLYRKDVIYKPKKTVATFGTTPKATKEQCAELATAKLKEAISSMMIILATDP
;
A
#
# COMPACT_ATOMS: atom_id res chain seq x y z
N MET A 1 -48.35 46.19 26.94
CA MET A 1 -47.97 44.77 26.99
C MET A 1 -46.83 44.55 25.98
N LYS A 2 -45.60 44.39 26.45
CA LYS A 2 -44.40 44.11 25.62
C LYS A 2 -43.97 42.67 25.89
N THR A 3 -44.19 41.80 24.94
CA THR A 3 -43.77 40.39 25.03
C THR A 3 -42.34 40.28 24.46
N GLN A 4 -41.38 39.95 25.34
CA GLN A 4 -40.02 39.64 24.96
C GLN A 4 -39.93 38.15 24.60
N PHE A 5 -39.51 37.81 23.38
CA PHE A 5 -39.15 36.45 22.97
C PHE A 5 -37.66 36.27 23.23
N ALA A 6 -37.34 35.37 24.17
CA ALA A 6 -35.97 34.89 24.38
C ALA A 6 -35.67 33.79 23.36
N VAL A 7 -34.68 34.02 22.48
CA VAL A 7 -34.15 33.01 21.56
C VAL A 7 -33.02 32.27 22.29
N LEU A 8 -33.25 31.02 22.65
CA LEU A 8 -32.19 30.11 23.12
C LEU A 8 -31.38 29.61 21.92
N ALA A 9 -30.15 30.06 21.78
CA ALA A 9 -29.20 29.52 20.84
C ALA A 9 -28.54 28.26 21.46
N ALA A 10 -28.92 27.08 20.99
CA ALA A 10 -28.25 25.84 21.32
C ALA A 10 -26.97 25.69 20.49
N ALA A 11 -25.81 25.89 21.11
CA ALA A 11 -24.51 25.64 20.54
C ALA A 11 -24.23 24.12 20.53
N THR A 12 -24.36 23.46 19.37
CA THR A 12 -23.93 22.08 19.19
C THR A 12 -22.41 22.03 19.05
N LEU A 13 -21.74 21.55 20.10
CA LEU A 13 -20.31 21.23 20.06
C LEU A 13 -20.12 19.96 19.19
N ILE A 14 -19.67 20.15 17.95
CA ILE A 14 -19.23 19.05 17.09
C ILE A 14 -17.83 18.66 17.56
N SER A 15 -17.74 17.61 18.38
CA SER A 15 -16.48 16.98 18.74
C SER A 15 -15.90 16.27 17.52
N SER A 16 -15.03 16.93 16.78
CA SER A 16 -14.22 16.29 15.75
C SER A 16 -13.18 15.41 16.44
N SER A 17 -13.46 14.11 16.53
CA SER A 17 -12.48 13.10 16.88
C SER A 17 -11.40 13.09 15.80
N ALA A 18 -10.25 13.69 16.07
CA ALA A 18 -9.07 13.58 15.25
C ALA A 18 -8.59 12.12 15.31
N PHE A 19 -8.94 11.32 14.31
CA PHE A 19 -8.33 10.01 14.14
C PHE A 19 -6.85 10.23 13.87
N ALA A 20 -5.99 9.79 14.78
CA ALA A 20 -4.55 9.79 14.54
C ALA A 20 -4.26 8.97 13.28
N ALA A 21 -3.61 9.59 12.30
CA ALA A 21 -3.27 8.91 11.05
C ALA A 21 -2.38 7.69 11.36
N VAL A 22 -2.70 6.54 10.78
CA VAL A 22 -1.88 5.33 10.92
C VAL A 22 -0.49 5.61 10.32
N PRO A 23 0.60 5.32 11.06
CA PRO A 23 1.95 5.53 10.56
C PRO A 23 2.19 4.77 9.25
N GLN A 24 2.74 5.44 8.24
CA GLN A 24 2.99 4.85 6.93
C GLN A 24 4.39 4.27 6.83
N TYR A 25 4.52 3.19 6.06
CA TYR A 25 5.82 2.58 5.74
C TYR A 25 6.55 3.37 4.65
N GLY A 26 7.88 3.38 4.72
CA GLY A 26 8.69 3.69 3.56
C GLY A 26 8.54 2.59 2.51
N THR A 27 8.37 2.98 1.26
CA THR A 27 8.24 2.04 0.15
C THR A 27 9.24 2.39 -0.95
N VAL A 28 9.79 1.35 -1.59
CA VAL A 28 10.65 1.46 -2.78
C VAL A 28 9.97 0.69 -3.89
N ASP A 29 9.89 1.27 -5.07
CA ASP A 29 9.34 0.60 -6.25
C ASP A 29 10.43 0.30 -7.27
N HIS A 30 10.51 -0.94 -7.70
CA HIS A 30 11.42 -1.45 -8.73
C HIS A 30 10.63 -2.02 -9.93
N SER A 31 9.62 -1.31 -10.40
CA SER A 31 8.77 -1.74 -11.51
C SER A 31 9.16 -1.03 -12.81
N PRO A 32 10.18 -1.50 -13.53
CA PRO A 32 10.76 -0.75 -14.67
C PRO A 32 9.82 -0.59 -15.86
N VAL A 33 8.84 -1.48 -15.98
CA VAL A 33 7.96 -1.56 -17.16
C VAL A 33 6.62 -0.82 -16.94
N TRP A 34 6.29 -0.47 -15.69
CA TRP A 34 4.98 0.06 -15.32
C TRP A 34 5.10 1.45 -14.70
N PRO A 35 5.05 2.53 -15.48
CA PRO A 35 5.39 3.88 -15.03
C PRO A 35 4.52 4.45 -13.89
N ARG A 36 3.36 3.86 -13.63
CA ARG A 36 2.45 4.26 -12.53
C ARG A 36 2.47 3.31 -11.33
N ALA A 37 3.34 2.29 -11.33
CA ALA A 37 3.36 1.30 -10.25
C ALA A 37 3.65 1.93 -8.88
N ALA A 38 4.57 2.91 -8.80
CA ALA A 38 4.90 3.59 -7.56
C ALA A 38 3.71 4.35 -6.96
N GLU A 39 2.90 5.04 -7.78
CA GLU A 39 1.70 5.75 -7.34
C GLU A 39 0.61 4.78 -6.85
N VAL A 40 0.38 3.70 -7.61
CA VAL A 40 -0.57 2.65 -7.25
C VAL A 40 -0.15 1.96 -5.95
N ALA A 41 1.14 1.65 -5.80
CA ALA A 41 1.68 1.06 -4.59
C ALA A 41 1.44 1.99 -3.39
N LYS A 42 1.77 3.28 -3.52
CA LYS A 42 1.57 4.26 -2.43
C LYS A 42 0.12 4.32 -1.96
N SER A 43 -0.85 4.42 -2.88
CA SER A 43 -2.28 4.42 -2.52
C SER A 43 -2.68 3.12 -1.84
N ALA A 44 -2.29 1.97 -2.41
CA ALA A 44 -2.64 0.66 -1.87
C ALA A 44 -2.04 0.42 -0.47
N TRP A 45 -0.83 0.92 -0.19
CA TRP A 45 -0.24 0.87 1.15
C TRP A 45 -1.02 1.70 2.16
N ILE A 46 -1.43 2.93 1.80
CA ILE A 46 -2.25 3.79 2.66
C ILE A 46 -3.58 3.12 3.00
N GLU A 47 -4.24 2.52 2.01
CA GLU A 47 -5.53 1.86 2.17
C GLU A 47 -5.45 0.56 2.98
N SER A 48 -4.35 -0.21 2.83
CA SER A 48 -4.22 -1.56 3.40
C SER A 48 -3.52 -1.58 4.77
N THR A 49 -2.73 -0.56 5.12
CA THR A 49 -1.98 -0.52 6.37
C THR A 49 -2.90 -0.32 7.56
N THR A 50 -2.83 -1.23 8.53
CA THR A 50 -3.63 -1.18 9.76
C THR A 50 -2.77 -0.85 10.98
N GLU A 51 -3.39 -0.30 12.02
CA GLU A 51 -2.72 -0.03 13.30
C GLU A 51 -2.14 -1.31 13.93
N LYS A 52 -2.83 -2.44 13.79
CA LYS A 52 -2.33 -3.74 14.27
C LYS A 52 -0.99 -4.09 13.64
N VAL A 53 -0.86 -3.96 12.32
CA VAL A 53 0.37 -4.28 11.60
C VAL A 53 1.49 -3.31 11.97
N THR A 54 1.21 -2.01 12.11
CA THR A 54 2.25 -1.02 12.49
C THR A 54 2.73 -1.17 13.93
N LYS A 55 1.92 -1.73 14.82
CA LYS A 55 2.33 -2.10 16.20
C LYS A 55 3.24 -3.32 16.22
N LEU A 56 2.92 -4.36 15.42
CA LEU A 56 3.73 -5.59 15.33
C LEU A 56 5.04 -5.35 14.56
N TYR A 57 4.95 -4.61 13.46
CA TYR A 57 6.06 -4.34 12.54
C TYR A 57 6.21 -2.83 12.38
N SER A 58 6.99 -2.21 13.25
CA SER A 58 7.15 -0.74 13.26
C SER A 58 7.68 -0.19 11.92
N PRO A 59 7.05 0.85 11.34
CA PRO A 59 7.54 1.52 10.13
C PRO A 59 8.94 2.16 10.28
N LYS A 60 9.44 2.29 11.50
CA LYS A 60 10.82 2.76 11.77
C LYS A 60 11.87 1.68 11.52
N LYS A 61 11.47 0.41 11.52
CA LYS A 61 12.37 -0.75 11.39
C LYS A 61 12.22 -1.48 10.06
N TRP A 62 11.09 -1.28 9.38
CA TRP A 62 10.71 -2.04 8.20
C TRP A 62 10.32 -1.15 7.04
N THR A 63 10.66 -1.58 5.85
CA THR A 63 10.25 -0.99 4.57
C THR A 63 9.72 -2.08 3.64
N PHE A 64 9.07 -1.68 2.58
CA PHE A 64 8.58 -2.61 1.56
C PHE A 64 9.14 -2.25 0.20
N LEU A 65 9.59 -3.28 -0.51
CA LEU A 65 9.94 -3.22 -1.92
C LEU A 65 8.75 -3.77 -2.71
N THR A 66 8.27 -3.00 -3.67
CA THR A 66 7.30 -3.44 -4.66
C THR A 66 7.96 -3.61 -6.02
N GLU A 67 7.55 -4.63 -6.74
CA GLU A 67 8.08 -4.97 -8.05
C GLU A 67 6.94 -5.53 -8.90
N VAL A 68 6.72 -4.95 -10.07
CA VAL A 68 5.81 -5.48 -11.08
C VAL A 68 6.60 -5.75 -12.34
N ASP A 69 6.55 -6.98 -12.78
CA ASP A 69 7.24 -7.47 -13.98
C ASP A 69 6.26 -8.20 -14.89
N GLY A 70 6.62 -8.32 -16.17
CA GLY A 70 5.80 -8.99 -17.15
C GLY A 70 5.72 -8.24 -18.48
N GLY A 71 4.73 -8.59 -19.27
CA GLY A 71 4.51 -8.02 -20.59
C GLY A 71 3.67 -8.92 -21.48
N PHE A 72 3.79 -8.72 -22.80
CA PHE A 72 3.10 -9.53 -23.79
C PHE A 72 3.96 -10.70 -24.24
N ASP A 73 3.37 -11.87 -24.29
CA ASP A 73 3.97 -13.04 -24.93
C ASP A 73 3.75 -13.02 -26.47
N LYS A 74 4.27 -14.06 -27.15
CA LYS A 74 4.14 -14.22 -28.61
C LYS A 74 2.70 -14.36 -29.12
N ASP A 75 1.77 -14.72 -28.24
CA ASP A 75 0.35 -14.92 -28.57
C ASP A 75 -0.50 -13.70 -28.16
N ASN A 76 0.14 -12.56 -27.87
CA ASN A 76 -0.46 -11.33 -27.37
C ASN A 76 -1.23 -11.52 -26.05
N SER A 77 -0.87 -12.51 -25.25
CA SER A 77 -1.37 -12.61 -23.89
C SER A 77 -0.52 -11.74 -22.96
N CYS A 78 -1.18 -10.94 -22.16
CA CYS A 78 -0.50 -10.21 -21.09
C CYS A 78 -0.24 -11.15 -19.93
N VAL A 79 1.01 -11.19 -19.47
CA VAL A 79 1.45 -11.97 -18.30
C VAL A 79 2.06 -10.99 -17.31
N VAL A 80 1.61 -11.01 -16.08
CA VAL A 80 2.07 -10.10 -15.02
C VAL A 80 2.37 -10.88 -13.75
N THR A 81 3.48 -10.53 -13.12
CA THR A 81 3.84 -10.92 -11.76
C THR A 81 4.01 -9.65 -10.94
N ALA A 82 3.34 -9.56 -9.80
CA ALA A 82 3.59 -8.51 -8.82
C ALA A 82 4.16 -9.13 -7.54
N ARG A 83 5.20 -8.51 -7.00
CA ARG A 83 5.90 -8.97 -5.80
C ARG A 83 5.99 -7.86 -4.79
N VAL A 84 5.80 -8.23 -3.53
CA VAL A 84 6.01 -7.36 -2.37
C VAL A 84 6.97 -8.05 -1.43
N THR A 85 8.04 -7.37 -1.05
CA THR A 85 9.08 -7.90 -0.16
C THR A 85 9.25 -6.98 1.03
N MET A 86 9.15 -7.53 2.24
CA MET A 86 9.43 -6.84 3.50
C MET A 86 10.91 -6.89 3.82
N LEU A 87 11.52 -5.74 4.02
CA LEU A 87 12.95 -5.57 4.23
C LEU A 87 13.21 -4.80 5.54
N PRO A 88 14.25 -5.15 6.33
CA PRO A 88 14.67 -4.35 7.46
C PRO A 88 15.39 -3.07 7.00
N PHE A 89 15.19 -1.97 7.74
CA PHE A 89 16.12 -0.86 7.66
C PHE A 89 17.42 -1.21 8.39
N GLY A 90 18.55 -0.98 7.71
CA GLY A 90 19.86 -1.00 8.34
C GLY A 90 20.06 0.26 9.18
N THR A 91 20.64 0.10 10.36
CA THR A 91 21.11 1.20 11.18
C THR A 91 22.61 1.38 10.96
N GLY A 92 23.00 2.00 9.87
CA GLY A 92 24.36 2.55 9.72
C GLY A 92 24.47 3.85 10.52
N LEU A 93 25.66 4.17 11.04
CA LEU A 93 25.91 5.38 11.86
C LEU A 93 25.50 6.69 11.18
N TYR A 94 25.33 6.71 9.84
CA TYR A 94 25.04 7.92 9.04
C TYR A 94 23.95 7.76 7.97
N ARG A 95 23.41 6.55 7.75
CA ARG A 95 22.41 6.28 6.71
C ARG A 95 21.42 5.22 7.16
N LYS A 96 20.15 5.43 6.85
CA LYS A 96 19.14 4.35 6.84
C LYS A 96 19.28 3.60 5.53
N ASP A 97 20.18 2.65 5.48
CA ASP A 97 20.32 1.79 4.30
C ASP A 97 19.30 0.65 4.38
N VAL A 98 18.67 0.36 3.25
CA VAL A 98 17.83 -0.83 3.11
C VAL A 98 18.77 -2.04 2.96
N ILE A 99 18.70 -2.95 3.92
CA ILE A 99 19.45 -4.19 3.83
C ILE A 99 18.60 -5.19 3.06
N TYR A 100 19.11 -5.68 1.92
CA TYR A 100 18.41 -6.72 1.15
C TYR A 100 18.50 -8.08 1.86
N LYS A 101 17.72 -8.19 2.93
CA LYS A 101 17.49 -9.42 3.70
C LYS A 101 15.99 -9.63 3.88
N PRO A 102 15.31 -10.23 2.88
CA PRO A 102 13.87 -10.42 2.91
C PRO A 102 13.42 -11.14 4.18
N LYS A 103 12.47 -10.55 4.89
CA LYS A 103 11.82 -11.21 6.03
C LYS A 103 10.60 -11.99 5.56
N LYS A 104 9.81 -11.39 4.67
CA LYS A 104 8.64 -11.99 4.03
C LYS A 104 8.56 -11.51 2.59
N THR A 105 8.04 -12.37 1.73
CA THR A 105 7.77 -12.04 0.32
C THR A 105 6.41 -12.62 -0.06
N VAL A 106 5.63 -11.82 -0.76
CA VAL A 106 4.37 -12.23 -1.37
C VAL A 106 4.47 -11.97 -2.86
N ALA A 107 4.02 -12.90 -3.66
CA ALA A 107 3.92 -12.72 -5.10
C ALA A 107 2.52 -13.12 -5.58
N THR A 108 2.01 -12.36 -6.54
CA THR A 108 0.77 -12.65 -7.26
C THR A 108 1.06 -12.75 -8.74
N PHE A 109 0.27 -13.54 -9.42
CA PHE A 109 0.41 -13.79 -10.84
C PHE A 109 -0.92 -13.61 -11.54
N GLY A 110 -0.88 -13.11 -12.78
CA GLY A 110 -2.07 -12.98 -13.61
C GLY A 110 -1.73 -13.06 -15.08
N THR A 111 -2.71 -13.52 -15.86
CA THR A 111 -2.62 -13.54 -17.32
C THR A 111 -3.96 -13.15 -17.92
N THR A 112 -3.92 -12.42 -19.04
CA THR A 112 -5.08 -12.07 -19.85
C THR A 112 -4.78 -12.35 -21.30
N PRO A 113 -5.48 -13.31 -21.95
CA PRO A 113 -5.25 -13.66 -23.34
C PRO A 113 -5.71 -12.53 -24.26
N LYS A 114 -4.98 -12.30 -25.35
CA LYS A 114 -5.29 -11.28 -26.38
C LYS A 114 -5.58 -9.89 -25.79
N ALA A 115 -4.81 -9.51 -24.80
CA ALA A 115 -5.01 -8.26 -24.05
C ALA A 115 -4.58 -7.04 -24.86
N THR A 116 -5.25 -5.90 -24.66
CA THR A 116 -4.74 -4.59 -25.05
C THR A 116 -3.69 -4.09 -24.03
N LYS A 117 -2.96 -3.03 -24.38
CA LYS A 117 -2.01 -2.41 -23.44
C LYS A 117 -2.69 -1.91 -22.18
N GLU A 118 -3.89 -1.35 -22.32
CA GLU A 118 -4.71 -0.83 -21.23
C GLU A 118 -5.14 -1.98 -20.29
N GLN A 119 -5.64 -3.07 -20.85
CA GLN A 119 -6.03 -4.27 -20.08
C GLN A 119 -4.83 -4.88 -19.35
N CYS A 120 -3.65 -4.87 -19.97
CA CYS A 120 -2.43 -5.33 -19.32
C CYS A 120 -2.02 -4.42 -18.16
N ALA A 121 -2.15 -3.10 -18.30
CA ALA A 121 -1.89 -2.15 -17.23
C ALA A 121 -2.90 -2.28 -16.07
N GLU A 122 -4.16 -2.55 -16.37
CA GLU A 122 -5.19 -2.83 -15.36
C GLU A 122 -4.87 -4.13 -14.60
N LEU A 123 -4.45 -5.18 -15.29
CA LEU A 123 -4.03 -6.44 -14.69
C LEU A 123 -2.83 -6.22 -13.76
N ALA A 124 -1.82 -5.47 -14.20
CA ALA A 124 -0.65 -5.13 -13.39
C ALA A 124 -1.04 -4.37 -12.11
N THR A 125 -1.93 -3.39 -12.24
CA THR A 125 -2.48 -2.63 -11.11
C THR A 125 -3.22 -3.53 -10.13
N ALA A 126 -4.09 -4.41 -10.63
CA ALA A 126 -4.86 -5.33 -9.81
C ALA A 126 -3.95 -6.30 -9.05
N LYS A 127 -2.93 -6.87 -9.71
CA LYS A 127 -2.00 -7.82 -9.09
C LYS A 127 -1.09 -7.15 -8.06
N LEU A 128 -0.67 -5.92 -8.27
CA LEU A 128 0.09 -5.15 -7.28
C LEU A 128 -0.75 -4.88 -6.02
N LYS A 129 -2.00 -4.44 -6.18
CA LYS A 129 -2.92 -4.22 -5.05
C LYS A 129 -3.19 -5.52 -4.28
N GLU A 130 -3.38 -6.63 -5.00
CA GLU A 130 -3.57 -7.95 -4.40
C GLU A 130 -2.34 -8.40 -3.59
N ALA A 131 -1.13 -8.20 -4.12
CA ALA A 131 0.11 -8.55 -3.42
C ALA A 131 0.29 -7.72 -2.13
N ILE A 132 0.00 -6.42 -2.18
CA ILE A 132 0.07 -5.52 -1.03
C ILE A 132 -0.95 -5.93 0.04
N SER A 133 -2.20 -6.13 -0.35
CA SER A 133 -3.27 -6.57 0.57
C SER A 133 -2.94 -7.91 1.22
N SER A 134 -2.46 -8.88 0.44
CA SER A 134 -2.04 -10.20 0.94
C SER A 134 -0.88 -10.09 1.93
N MET A 135 0.11 -9.22 1.68
CA MET A 135 1.19 -8.95 2.63
C MET A 135 0.64 -8.43 3.96
N MET A 136 -0.29 -7.46 3.92
CA MET A 136 -0.88 -6.91 5.15
C MET A 136 -1.69 -7.95 5.93
N ILE A 137 -2.43 -8.82 5.25
CA ILE A 137 -3.16 -9.92 5.90
C ILE A 137 -2.19 -10.88 6.59
N ILE A 138 -1.12 -11.30 5.91
CA ILE A 138 -0.10 -12.20 6.47
C ILE A 138 0.55 -11.56 7.71
N LEU A 139 0.93 -10.29 7.64
CA LEU A 139 1.54 -9.59 8.78
C LEU A 139 0.57 -9.38 9.94
N ALA A 140 -0.72 -9.29 9.68
CA ALA A 140 -1.74 -9.18 10.73
C ALA A 140 -2.04 -10.52 11.43
N THR A 141 -1.77 -11.65 10.76
CA THR A 141 -2.09 -13.00 11.26
C THR A 141 -0.88 -13.75 11.80
N ASP A 142 0.33 -13.32 11.46
CA ASP A 142 1.58 -13.94 11.88
C ASP A 142 2.12 -13.22 13.14
N PRO A 143 2.11 -13.87 14.30
CA PRO A 143 2.54 -13.27 15.57
C PRO A 143 4.06 -13.11 15.68
#